data_0c3b23ee951335bd1ae38532879d9bb9
#
_entry.id   0c3b23ee951335bd1ae38532879d9bb9
#
_cell.length_a   1.000
_cell.length_b   1.000
_cell.length_c   1.000
_cell.angle_alpha   90.00
_cell.angle_beta   90.00
_cell.angle_gamma   90.00
#
_symmetry.space_group_name_H-M   'P 1'
#
loop_
_entity.id
_entity.type
_entity.pdbx_description
1 polymer ?
#
loop_
_entity_poly.entity_id
_entity_poly.type
_entity_poly.pdbx_seq_one_letter_code
_entity_poly.pdbx_strand_id
1 'polypeptide(L)'
;MRKISLICFILVSITQGYGQHYNNHFDYKKSDLSAFIADSKAVDSLTQFEKVVLDGFNSKIPFYHFLNKRKSENAYVILMHGLGGNKDYWVNPSMPYLQYTKNLTSIKDSLLQLGFNLVIIDAKFHGERSYELNFRDPSTLPPMRSKNQKDAESFYNMYVSSIKEVRLIMDYVEQRVEDPDMKFNLIGYSMGGAFSLILNNIEDRINSVVACVPPLSRPFSEIESLNLSNEIAEKMKAISPLYTATNQKAPVAMLMGKTDFFIPEQEARTFYDDILIEDKKLKFYDSGHELPNAYIEDVINWITQHNKK
;
A
#
# COMPACT_ATOMS: atom_id res chain seq x y z
N MET A 1 -14.59 -22.96 37.08
CA MET A 1 -14.82 -22.79 35.65
C MET A 1 -15.55 -21.50 35.21
N ARG A 2 -15.71 -20.48 36.07
CA ARG A 2 -16.41 -19.22 35.71
C ARG A 2 -15.51 -18.00 35.47
N LYS A 3 -14.19 -18.10 35.68
CA LYS A 3 -13.25 -16.96 35.49
C LYS A 3 -12.64 -16.85 34.09
N ILE A 4 -12.65 -17.91 33.28
CA ILE A 4 -12.08 -17.91 31.94
C ILE A 4 -12.99 -17.16 30.92
N SER A 5 -14.32 -17.24 31.13
CA SER A 5 -15.29 -16.59 30.24
C SER A 5 -15.28 -15.05 30.30
N LEU A 6 -14.86 -14.45 31.40
CA LEU A 6 -14.84 -12.99 31.57
C LEU A 6 -13.63 -12.34 30.90
N ILE A 7 -12.50 -13.05 30.88
CA ILE A 7 -11.27 -12.55 30.24
C ILE A 7 -11.40 -12.57 28.70
N CYS A 8 -12.03 -13.60 28.13
CA CYS A 8 -12.30 -13.64 26.69
C CYS A 8 -13.28 -12.54 26.24
N PHE A 9 -14.30 -12.22 27.05
CA PHE A 9 -15.25 -11.15 26.71
C PHE A 9 -14.63 -9.75 26.79
N ILE A 10 -13.73 -9.50 27.72
CA ILE A 10 -13.01 -8.22 27.84
C ILE A 10 -11.99 -8.05 26.69
N LEU A 11 -11.27 -9.11 26.31
CA LEU A 11 -10.36 -9.06 25.16
C LEU A 11 -11.09 -8.82 23.83
N VAL A 12 -12.21 -9.50 23.60
CA VAL A 12 -13.03 -9.30 22.37
C VAL A 12 -13.64 -7.89 22.34
N SER A 13 -14.09 -7.34 23.46
CA SER A 13 -14.63 -5.97 23.48
C SER A 13 -13.56 -4.89 23.31
N ILE A 14 -12.33 -5.12 23.77
CA ILE A 14 -11.21 -4.21 23.57
C ILE A 14 -10.77 -4.24 22.10
N THR A 15 -10.65 -5.41 21.48
CA THR A 15 -10.24 -5.52 20.05
C THR A 15 -11.31 -4.96 19.12
N GLN A 16 -12.59 -5.12 19.39
CA GLN A 16 -13.66 -4.49 18.61
C GLN A 16 -13.68 -2.95 18.75
N GLY A 17 -13.42 -2.42 19.94
CA GLY A 17 -13.31 -0.98 20.17
C GLY A 17 -12.13 -0.35 19.44
N TYR A 18 -10.98 -1.01 19.41
CA TYR A 18 -9.80 -0.55 18.67
C TYR A 18 -10.01 -0.63 17.17
N GLY A 19 -10.59 -1.69 16.63
CA GLY A 19 -10.85 -1.85 15.20
C GLY A 19 -11.80 -0.77 14.66
N GLN A 20 -12.83 -0.41 15.41
CA GLN A 20 -13.80 0.60 15.00
C GLN A 20 -13.20 2.02 15.04
N HIS A 21 -12.37 2.34 16.03
CA HIS A 21 -11.67 3.62 16.11
C HIS A 21 -10.57 3.76 15.03
N TYR A 22 -9.90 2.66 14.70
CA TYR A 22 -8.88 2.60 13.67
C TYR A 22 -9.42 3.00 12.29
N ASN A 23 -10.57 2.48 11.89
CA ASN A 23 -11.16 2.73 10.58
C ASN A 23 -11.55 4.19 10.35
N ASN A 24 -11.95 4.92 11.40
CA ASN A 24 -12.40 6.32 11.30
C ASN A 24 -11.34 7.26 10.70
N HIS A 25 -10.04 6.96 10.83
CA HIS A 25 -8.96 7.76 10.23
C HIS A 25 -8.99 7.72 8.70
N PHE A 26 -9.50 6.64 8.12
CA PHE A 26 -9.52 6.38 6.69
C PHE A 26 -10.90 6.58 6.06
N ASP A 27 -11.89 7.00 6.82
CA ASP A 27 -13.21 7.30 6.31
C ASP A 27 -13.19 8.51 5.37
N TYR A 28 -13.94 8.39 4.29
CA TYR A 28 -14.17 9.48 3.36
C TYR A 28 -15.59 9.42 2.80
N LYS A 29 -16.08 10.55 2.38
CA LYS A 29 -17.38 10.63 1.71
C LYS A 29 -17.16 10.42 0.21
N LYS A 30 -17.79 9.38 -0.36
CA LYS A 30 -17.84 9.17 -1.80
C LYS A 30 -18.56 10.40 -2.41
N SER A 31 -17.92 11.07 -3.34
CA SER A 31 -18.46 12.23 -4.07
C SER A 31 -18.42 11.94 -5.56
N ASP A 32 -19.04 12.81 -6.35
CA ASP A 32 -18.90 12.78 -7.79
C ASP A 32 -17.42 12.91 -8.15
N LEU A 33 -16.94 11.96 -8.95
CA LEU A 33 -15.54 11.90 -9.34
C LEU A 33 -15.31 12.78 -10.57
N SER A 34 -14.36 13.69 -10.46
CA SER A 34 -13.89 14.50 -11.58
C SER A 34 -12.45 14.11 -11.91
N ALA A 35 -12.23 13.68 -13.14
CA ALA A 35 -10.92 13.29 -13.62
C ALA A 35 -10.73 13.70 -15.08
N PHE A 36 -9.48 13.91 -15.50
CA PHE A 36 -9.14 14.07 -16.90
C PHE A 36 -7.91 13.27 -17.27
N ILE A 37 -7.82 12.89 -18.54
CA ILE A 37 -6.67 12.19 -19.10
C ILE A 37 -5.67 13.27 -19.59
N ALA A 38 -4.54 13.38 -18.90
CA ALA A 38 -3.50 14.36 -19.20
C ALA A 38 -2.56 13.92 -20.34
N ASP A 39 -2.39 12.60 -20.50
CA ASP A 39 -1.60 11.98 -21.59
C ASP A 39 -2.18 10.59 -21.91
N SER A 40 -2.09 10.19 -23.18
CA SER A 40 -2.59 8.88 -23.60
C SER A 40 -1.82 8.39 -24.84
N LYS A 41 -1.34 7.14 -24.76
CA LYS A 41 -0.61 6.52 -25.89
C LYS A 41 -0.78 5.00 -25.91
N ALA A 42 -0.72 4.41 -27.09
CA ALA A 42 -0.60 2.96 -27.21
C ALA A 42 0.80 2.52 -26.75
N VAL A 43 0.86 1.51 -25.89
CA VAL A 43 2.10 0.82 -25.51
C VAL A 43 2.39 -0.27 -26.53
N ASP A 44 1.36 -1.03 -26.86
CA ASP A 44 1.34 -2.03 -27.95
C ASP A 44 -0.10 -2.12 -28.53
N SER A 45 -0.36 -3.09 -29.40
CA SER A 45 -1.67 -3.28 -30.05
C SER A 45 -2.80 -3.60 -29.06
N LEU A 46 -2.48 -4.05 -27.84
CA LEU A 46 -3.43 -4.51 -26.83
C LEU A 46 -3.39 -3.70 -25.52
N THR A 47 -2.38 -2.85 -25.35
CA THR A 47 -2.17 -2.09 -24.10
C THR A 47 -2.19 -0.59 -24.38
N GLN A 48 -3.11 0.10 -23.72
CA GLN A 48 -3.20 1.57 -23.69
C GLN A 48 -2.63 2.09 -22.38
N PHE A 49 -1.77 3.10 -22.46
CA PHE A 49 -1.31 3.89 -21.33
C PHE A 49 -2.11 5.18 -21.24
N GLU A 50 -2.49 5.57 -20.06
CA GLU A 50 -3.06 6.86 -19.75
C GLU A 50 -2.42 7.45 -18.50
N LYS A 51 -2.13 8.74 -18.52
CA LYS A 51 -1.88 9.52 -17.33
C LYS A 51 -3.19 10.20 -16.94
N VAL A 52 -3.77 9.77 -15.85
CA VAL A 52 -5.02 10.29 -15.32
C VAL A 52 -4.72 11.24 -14.18
N VAL A 53 -5.47 12.34 -14.10
CA VAL A 53 -5.44 13.27 -12.97
C VAL A 53 -6.86 13.34 -12.40
N LEU A 54 -7.02 12.79 -11.19
CA LEU A 54 -8.28 12.75 -10.45
C LEU A 54 -8.31 13.91 -9.44
N ASP A 55 -9.48 14.49 -9.24
CA ASP A 55 -9.69 15.43 -8.15
C ASP A 55 -9.75 14.70 -6.81
N GLY A 56 -8.76 14.96 -5.97
CA GLY A 56 -8.68 14.42 -4.62
C GLY A 56 -9.36 15.33 -3.59
N PHE A 57 -9.16 15.01 -2.31
CA PHE A 57 -9.82 15.75 -1.21
C PHE A 57 -9.34 17.20 -1.10
N ASN A 58 -8.05 17.47 -1.27
CA ASN A 58 -7.45 18.80 -1.17
C ASN A 58 -6.39 19.07 -2.25
N SER A 59 -6.18 18.14 -3.18
CA SER A 59 -5.17 18.25 -4.23
C SER A 59 -5.50 17.33 -5.40
N LYS A 60 -4.76 17.47 -6.50
CA LYS A 60 -4.84 16.57 -7.65
C LYS A 60 -4.08 15.28 -7.37
N ILE A 61 -4.62 14.16 -7.84
CA ILE A 61 -4.05 12.81 -7.71
C ILE A 61 -3.64 12.33 -9.10
N PRO A 62 -2.39 12.55 -9.53
CA PRO A 62 -1.89 12.00 -10.77
C PRO A 62 -1.54 10.52 -10.58
N PHE A 63 -1.99 9.66 -11.50
CA PHE A 63 -1.63 8.26 -11.53
C PHE A 63 -1.50 7.75 -12.97
N TYR A 64 -0.80 6.63 -13.15
CA TYR A 64 -0.73 5.92 -14.42
C TYR A 64 -1.77 4.81 -14.45
N HIS A 65 -2.46 4.70 -15.58
CA HIS A 65 -3.46 3.70 -15.84
C HIS A 65 -3.09 2.95 -17.13
N PHE A 66 -2.81 1.66 -17.00
CA PHE A 66 -2.59 0.78 -18.13
C PHE A 66 -3.83 -0.08 -18.33
N LEU A 67 -4.47 0.08 -19.47
CA LEU A 67 -5.65 -0.68 -19.89
C LEU A 67 -5.19 -1.79 -20.84
N ASN A 68 -5.51 -3.04 -20.53
CA ASN A 68 -5.05 -4.20 -21.25
C ASN A 68 -6.23 -5.02 -21.79
N LYS A 69 -6.26 -5.24 -23.09
CA LYS A 69 -7.33 -5.96 -23.79
C LYS A 69 -7.10 -7.48 -23.88
N ARG A 70 -6.00 -8.01 -23.28
CA ARG A 70 -5.66 -9.45 -23.35
C ARG A 70 -6.51 -10.32 -22.43
N LYS A 71 -7.02 -9.79 -21.35
CA LYS A 71 -7.85 -10.49 -20.35
C LYS A 71 -9.15 -9.75 -20.07
N SER A 72 -9.96 -10.31 -19.17
CA SER A 72 -11.19 -9.66 -18.75
C SER A 72 -10.89 -8.26 -18.20
N GLU A 73 -11.72 -7.31 -18.50
CA GLU A 73 -11.61 -5.91 -18.12
C GLU A 73 -11.47 -5.70 -16.60
N ASN A 74 -11.71 -6.73 -15.77
CA ASN A 74 -11.79 -6.68 -14.31
C ASN A 74 -10.55 -7.20 -13.56
N ALA A 75 -9.45 -7.52 -14.26
CA ALA A 75 -8.22 -7.99 -13.62
C ALA A 75 -7.28 -6.81 -13.32
N TYR A 76 -7.49 -6.12 -12.20
CA TYR A 76 -6.72 -4.93 -11.81
C TYR A 76 -5.67 -5.21 -10.74
N VAL A 77 -4.50 -4.56 -10.89
CA VAL A 77 -3.44 -4.51 -9.88
C VAL A 77 -3.06 -3.06 -9.61
N ILE A 78 -3.04 -2.65 -8.35
CA ILE A 78 -2.57 -1.34 -7.91
C ILE A 78 -1.14 -1.48 -7.39
N LEU A 79 -0.22 -0.70 -7.96
CA LEU A 79 1.20 -0.70 -7.66
C LEU A 79 1.57 0.53 -6.84
N MET A 80 2.21 0.33 -5.69
CA MET A 80 2.55 1.39 -4.73
C MET A 80 4.04 1.38 -4.40
N HIS A 81 4.69 2.56 -4.50
CA HIS A 81 6.13 2.73 -4.29
C HIS A 81 6.52 2.87 -2.82
N GLY A 82 7.81 2.77 -2.52
CA GLY A 82 8.41 3.03 -1.21
C GLY A 82 8.56 4.52 -0.89
N LEU A 83 8.86 4.84 0.37
CA LEU A 83 9.14 6.21 0.83
C LEU A 83 10.31 6.82 0.05
N GLY A 84 10.16 8.04 -0.41
CA GLY A 84 11.13 8.74 -1.27
C GLY A 84 11.11 8.31 -2.74
N GLY A 85 10.31 7.29 -3.11
CA GLY A 85 10.08 6.88 -4.49
C GLY A 85 8.92 7.64 -5.15
N ASN A 86 8.50 7.18 -6.32
CA ASN A 86 7.34 7.70 -7.02
C ASN A 86 6.85 6.67 -8.06
N LYS A 87 5.75 6.96 -8.74
CA LYS A 87 5.17 6.07 -9.76
C LYS A 87 6.12 5.75 -10.92
N ASP A 88 7.07 6.67 -11.23
CA ASP A 88 8.02 6.47 -12.33
C ASP A 88 9.00 5.32 -12.06
N TYR A 89 9.22 4.93 -10.80
CA TYR A 89 10.05 3.77 -10.43
C TYR A 89 9.51 2.45 -11.00
N TRP A 90 8.21 2.38 -11.25
CA TRP A 90 7.57 1.22 -11.88
C TRP A 90 7.69 1.20 -13.41
N VAL A 91 7.95 2.34 -14.05
CA VAL A 91 7.92 2.47 -15.51
C VAL A 91 9.26 2.83 -16.13
N ASN A 92 10.19 3.37 -15.35
CA ASN A 92 11.51 3.78 -15.81
C ASN A 92 12.64 3.03 -15.08
N PRO A 93 13.25 2.00 -15.68
CA PRO A 93 14.31 1.22 -15.05
C PRO A 93 15.63 1.99 -14.87
N SER A 94 15.73 3.20 -15.41
CA SER A 94 16.92 4.07 -15.30
C SER A 94 16.85 5.09 -14.17
N MET A 95 15.79 5.03 -13.35
CA MET A 95 15.69 5.87 -12.15
C MET A 95 16.76 5.51 -11.11
N PRO A 96 17.04 6.39 -10.12
CA PRO A 96 17.93 6.06 -8.99
C PRO A 96 17.63 4.69 -8.39
N TYR A 97 18.63 4.04 -7.81
CA TYR A 97 18.50 2.66 -7.27
C TYR A 97 18.22 1.61 -8.37
N LEU A 98 19.13 1.53 -9.31
CA LEU A 98 19.00 0.82 -10.57
C LEU A 98 18.44 -0.60 -10.47
N GLN A 99 18.86 -1.43 -9.48
CA GLN A 99 18.38 -2.80 -9.35
C GLN A 99 16.94 -2.83 -8.85
N TYR A 100 16.60 -2.03 -7.85
CA TYR A 100 15.25 -1.90 -7.31
C TYR A 100 14.25 -1.49 -8.39
N THR A 101 14.54 -0.43 -9.15
CA THR A 101 13.64 0.05 -10.21
C THR A 101 13.54 -0.92 -11.38
N LYS A 102 14.61 -1.66 -11.72
CA LYS A 102 14.55 -2.75 -12.69
C LYS A 102 13.58 -3.85 -12.25
N ASN A 103 13.63 -4.24 -10.99
CA ASN A 103 12.75 -5.26 -10.46
C ASN A 103 11.28 -4.82 -10.50
N LEU A 104 10.98 -3.58 -10.09
CA LEU A 104 9.62 -3.03 -10.17
C LEU A 104 9.12 -2.98 -11.61
N THR A 105 9.94 -2.50 -12.55
CA THR A 105 9.61 -2.48 -13.98
C THR A 105 9.36 -3.89 -14.52
N SER A 106 10.17 -4.89 -14.13
CA SER A 106 9.98 -6.29 -14.53
C SER A 106 8.67 -6.87 -14.03
N ILE A 107 8.26 -6.55 -12.78
CA ILE A 107 6.95 -6.95 -12.25
C ILE A 107 5.83 -6.34 -13.08
N LYS A 108 5.87 -5.02 -13.32
CA LYS A 108 4.89 -4.31 -14.15
C LYS A 108 4.79 -4.93 -15.56
N ASP A 109 5.92 -5.17 -16.23
CA ASP A 109 5.92 -5.72 -17.59
C ASP A 109 5.36 -7.16 -17.62
N SER A 110 5.70 -7.99 -16.63
CA SER A 110 5.16 -9.34 -16.49
C SER A 110 3.64 -9.33 -16.29
N LEU A 111 3.13 -8.44 -15.44
CA LEU A 111 1.68 -8.30 -15.22
C LEU A 111 0.96 -7.85 -16.49
N LEU A 112 1.50 -6.89 -17.23
CA LEU A 112 0.95 -6.46 -18.52
C LEU A 112 0.94 -7.61 -19.55
N GLN A 113 2.02 -8.40 -19.62
CA GLN A 113 2.07 -9.58 -20.50
C GLN A 113 1.03 -10.62 -20.13
N LEU A 114 0.72 -10.79 -18.85
CA LEU A 114 -0.32 -11.67 -18.33
C LEU A 114 -1.74 -11.12 -18.50
N GLY A 115 -1.89 -9.90 -19.00
CA GLY A 115 -3.18 -9.29 -19.31
C GLY A 115 -3.83 -8.51 -18.18
N PHE A 116 -3.10 -8.16 -17.12
CA PHE A 116 -3.63 -7.32 -16.05
C PHE A 116 -3.73 -5.86 -16.47
N ASN A 117 -4.76 -5.18 -16.00
CA ASN A 117 -4.83 -3.72 -15.96
C ASN A 117 -4.04 -3.23 -14.76
N LEU A 118 -3.32 -2.12 -14.90
CA LEU A 118 -2.50 -1.60 -13.81
C LEU A 118 -2.86 -0.16 -13.49
N VAL A 119 -2.88 0.13 -12.20
CA VAL A 119 -2.89 1.49 -11.66
C VAL A 119 -1.59 1.70 -10.89
N ILE A 120 -0.86 2.77 -11.16
CA ILE A 120 0.41 3.11 -10.50
C ILE A 120 0.31 4.52 -9.95
N ILE A 121 0.43 4.68 -8.63
CA ILE A 121 0.15 5.93 -7.94
C ILE A 121 1.41 6.68 -7.50
N ASP A 122 1.29 8.00 -7.37
CA ASP A 122 2.13 8.80 -6.49
C ASP A 122 1.43 8.95 -5.13
N ALA A 123 2.09 8.50 -4.07
CA ALA A 123 1.64 8.81 -2.72
C ALA A 123 1.71 10.33 -2.47
N LYS A 124 0.94 10.84 -1.52
CA LYS A 124 1.01 12.24 -1.10
C LYS A 124 2.46 12.65 -0.82
N PHE A 125 2.85 13.85 -1.25
CA PHE A 125 4.19 14.44 -1.15
C PHE A 125 5.26 13.83 -2.09
N HIS A 126 4.92 12.82 -2.88
CA HIS A 126 5.87 12.13 -3.76
C HIS A 126 5.65 12.47 -5.25
N GLY A 127 6.69 12.30 -6.04
CA GLY A 127 6.61 12.46 -7.49
C GLY A 127 6.06 13.82 -7.91
N GLU A 128 5.03 13.83 -8.73
CA GLU A 128 4.37 15.06 -9.20
C GLU A 128 3.65 15.82 -8.08
N ARG A 129 3.53 15.23 -6.89
CA ARG A 129 2.88 15.82 -5.71
C ARG A 129 3.88 16.39 -4.70
N SER A 130 5.16 16.44 -5.02
CA SER A 130 6.22 16.99 -4.15
C SER A 130 5.97 18.45 -3.73
N TYR A 131 5.26 19.23 -4.57
CA TYR A 131 4.85 20.61 -4.25
C TYR A 131 4.00 20.71 -2.98
N GLU A 132 3.25 19.66 -2.62
CA GLU A 132 2.42 19.64 -1.40
C GLU A 132 3.26 19.66 -0.12
N LEU A 133 4.54 19.33 -0.20
CA LEU A 133 5.54 19.42 0.89
C LEU A 133 6.61 20.47 0.57
N ASN A 134 6.29 21.47 -0.26
CA ASN A 134 7.24 22.49 -0.72
C ASN A 134 8.51 21.89 -1.34
N PHE A 135 8.39 20.81 -2.10
CA PHE A 135 9.49 20.06 -2.74
C PHE A 135 10.52 19.49 -1.76
N ARG A 136 10.20 19.40 -0.49
CA ARG A 136 11.01 18.71 0.51
C ARG A 136 10.88 17.19 0.29
N ASP A 137 12.01 16.49 0.38
CA ASP A 137 12.03 15.02 0.28
C ASP A 137 11.22 14.41 1.45
N PRO A 138 10.16 13.60 1.19
CA PRO A 138 9.35 12.96 2.22
C PRO A 138 10.15 12.02 3.13
N SER A 139 11.29 11.48 2.68
CA SER A 139 12.18 10.65 3.51
C SER A 139 12.83 11.44 4.66
N THR A 140 12.70 12.77 4.64
CA THR A 140 13.16 13.64 5.73
C THR A 140 12.14 13.82 6.85
N LEU A 141 10.91 13.33 6.66
CA LEU A 141 9.89 13.28 7.70
C LEU A 141 10.24 12.22 8.76
N PRO A 142 9.62 12.22 9.96
CA PRO A 142 9.81 11.17 10.93
C PRO A 142 9.49 9.77 10.35
N PRO A 143 10.15 8.73 10.85
CA PRO A 143 11.16 8.74 11.92
C PRO A 143 12.57 9.05 11.43
N MET A 144 12.80 9.22 10.13
CA MET A 144 14.12 9.18 9.52
C MET A 144 15.03 10.36 9.94
N ARG A 145 14.56 11.59 9.81
CA ARG A 145 15.43 12.77 10.00
C ARG A 145 14.82 13.94 10.77
N SER A 146 13.53 13.91 11.05
CA SER A 146 12.86 14.98 11.81
C SER A 146 12.34 14.49 13.15
N LYS A 147 12.34 15.39 14.14
CA LYS A 147 11.89 15.14 15.51
C LYS A 147 10.84 16.16 15.96
N ASN A 148 10.21 16.87 15.03
CA ASN A 148 9.22 17.87 15.39
C ASN A 148 7.79 17.41 15.13
N GLN A 149 6.86 17.95 15.90
CA GLN A 149 5.44 17.56 15.85
C GLN A 149 4.81 17.83 14.49
N LYS A 150 5.11 18.95 13.83
CA LYS A 150 4.56 19.32 12.52
C LYS A 150 4.95 18.29 11.45
N ASP A 151 6.17 17.80 11.48
CA ASP A 151 6.64 16.77 10.55
C ASP A 151 6.00 15.42 10.86
N ALA A 152 5.77 15.08 12.13
CA ALA A 152 5.00 13.88 12.50
C ALA A 152 3.57 13.93 11.99
N GLU A 153 2.90 15.09 12.09
CA GLU A 153 1.58 15.31 11.50
C GLU A 153 1.61 15.19 9.97
N SER A 154 2.64 15.71 9.32
CA SER A 154 2.82 15.57 7.87
C SER A 154 3.00 14.11 7.47
N PHE A 155 3.77 13.33 8.24
CA PHE A 155 3.94 11.90 8.02
C PHE A 155 2.61 11.14 8.17
N TYR A 156 1.87 11.40 9.23
CA TYR A 156 0.52 10.86 9.41
C TYR A 156 -0.41 11.21 8.24
N ASN A 157 -0.45 12.48 7.84
CA ASN A 157 -1.27 12.95 6.74
C ASN A 157 -0.87 12.33 5.40
N MET A 158 0.41 12.05 5.19
CA MET A 158 0.91 11.34 4.02
C MET A 158 0.28 9.94 3.92
N TYR A 159 0.27 9.18 5.01
CA TYR A 159 -0.32 7.84 5.07
C TYR A 159 -1.84 7.88 4.85
N VAL A 160 -2.53 8.64 5.70
CA VAL A 160 -4.00 8.68 5.68
C VAL A 160 -4.53 9.19 4.34
N SER A 161 -3.97 10.29 3.81
CA SER A 161 -4.41 10.82 2.52
C SER A 161 -4.14 9.84 1.39
N SER A 162 -2.92 9.26 1.32
CA SER A 162 -2.59 8.31 0.26
C SER A 162 -3.50 7.08 0.25
N ILE A 163 -3.81 6.53 1.43
CA ILE A 163 -4.70 5.38 1.56
C ILE A 163 -6.14 5.73 1.14
N LYS A 164 -6.67 6.90 1.55
CA LYS A 164 -7.98 7.38 1.12
C LYS A 164 -8.03 7.62 -0.40
N GLU A 165 -6.97 8.15 -0.95
CA GLU A 165 -6.84 8.45 -2.38
C GLU A 165 -6.73 7.18 -3.23
N VAL A 166 -6.08 6.12 -2.74
CA VAL A 166 -6.13 4.80 -3.40
C VAL A 166 -7.56 4.29 -3.48
N ARG A 167 -8.34 4.42 -2.41
CA ARG A 167 -9.77 4.03 -2.41
C ARG A 167 -10.59 4.89 -3.36
N LEU A 168 -10.28 6.18 -3.47
CA LEU A 168 -10.91 7.08 -4.44
C LEU A 168 -10.56 6.70 -5.89
N ILE A 169 -9.34 6.25 -6.15
CA ILE A 169 -8.93 5.72 -7.45
C ILE A 169 -9.68 4.39 -7.75
N MET A 170 -9.88 3.53 -6.76
CA MET A 170 -10.73 2.34 -6.92
C MET A 170 -12.16 2.72 -7.33
N ASP A 171 -12.74 3.74 -6.69
CA ASP A 171 -14.07 4.26 -7.05
C ASP A 171 -14.11 4.77 -8.50
N TYR A 172 -13.06 5.47 -8.93
CA TYR A 172 -12.92 5.93 -10.31
C TYR A 172 -12.86 4.78 -11.32
N VAL A 173 -12.05 3.76 -11.02
CA VAL A 173 -11.91 2.58 -11.89
C VAL A 173 -13.22 1.81 -11.96
N GLU A 174 -13.86 1.54 -10.82
CA GLU A 174 -15.17 0.87 -10.72
C GLU A 174 -16.24 1.60 -11.55
N GLN A 175 -16.32 2.92 -11.43
CA GLN A 175 -17.25 3.73 -12.22
C GLN A 175 -16.93 3.68 -13.72
N ARG A 176 -15.67 3.70 -14.09
CA ARG A 176 -15.23 3.69 -15.49
C ARG A 176 -15.46 2.36 -16.18
N VAL A 177 -15.35 1.26 -15.47
CA VAL A 177 -15.54 -0.11 -15.97
C VAL A 177 -16.99 -0.56 -15.83
N GLU A 178 -17.82 0.19 -15.09
CA GLU A 178 -19.23 -0.11 -14.80
C GLU A 178 -19.42 -1.49 -14.12
N ASP A 179 -18.44 -1.89 -13.26
CA ASP A 179 -18.47 -3.14 -12.50
C ASP A 179 -18.44 -2.87 -10.99
N PRO A 180 -19.60 -2.90 -10.31
CA PRO A 180 -19.69 -2.64 -8.87
C PRO A 180 -19.09 -3.75 -8.00
N ASP A 181 -18.86 -4.94 -8.55
CA ASP A 181 -18.29 -6.10 -7.86
C ASP A 181 -16.77 -6.24 -8.10
N MET A 182 -16.17 -5.23 -8.74
CA MET A 182 -14.75 -5.22 -9.07
C MET A 182 -13.86 -5.44 -7.85
N LYS A 183 -12.83 -6.27 -8.03
CA LYS A 183 -11.80 -6.53 -7.03
C LYS A 183 -10.42 -6.08 -7.51
N PHE A 184 -9.59 -5.68 -6.56
CA PHE A 184 -8.25 -5.17 -6.82
C PHE A 184 -7.20 -6.03 -6.13
N ASN A 185 -6.14 -6.37 -6.85
CA ASN A 185 -4.92 -6.90 -6.24
C ASN A 185 -4.00 -5.74 -5.89
N LEU A 186 -3.29 -5.84 -4.78
CA LEU A 186 -2.35 -4.82 -4.33
C LEU A 186 -0.93 -5.35 -4.35
N ILE A 187 0.01 -4.59 -4.88
CA ILE A 187 1.44 -4.81 -4.73
C ILE A 187 2.06 -3.52 -4.19
N GLY A 188 2.64 -3.59 -3.01
CA GLY A 188 3.32 -2.47 -2.39
C GLY A 188 4.74 -2.79 -1.97
N TYR A 189 5.65 -1.85 -2.17
CA TYR A 189 7.03 -1.97 -1.71
C TYR A 189 7.30 -0.99 -0.58
N SER A 190 7.89 -1.46 0.53
CA SER A 190 8.20 -0.65 1.71
C SER A 190 6.97 0.12 2.21
N MET A 191 6.94 1.44 2.19
CA MET A 191 5.78 2.26 2.51
C MET A 191 4.51 1.81 1.76
N GLY A 192 4.62 1.51 0.46
CA GLY A 192 3.51 0.96 -0.31
C GLY A 192 3.03 -0.40 0.20
N GLY A 193 3.94 -1.23 0.73
CA GLY A 193 3.60 -2.48 1.41
C GLY A 193 2.80 -2.26 2.68
N ALA A 194 3.15 -1.25 3.48
CA ALA A 194 2.36 -0.85 4.64
C ALA A 194 0.96 -0.35 4.23
N PHE A 195 0.87 0.45 3.16
CA PHE A 195 -0.43 0.87 2.61
C PHE A 195 -1.29 -0.32 2.19
N SER A 196 -0.68 -1.33 1.54
CA SER A 196 -1.39 -2.54 1.12
C SER A 196 -2.00 -3.30 2.29
N LEU A 197 -1.26 -3.45 3.39
CA LEU A 197 -1.74 -4.12 4.62
C LEU A 197 -2.86 -3.32 5.31
N ILE A 198 -2.76 -1.99 5.36
CA ILE A 198 -3.80 -1.14 5.91
C ILE A 198 -5.05 -1.18 5.04
N LEU A 199 -4.91 -1.08 3.72
CA LEU A 199 -6.03 -1.18 2.78
C LEU A 199 -6.75 -2.52 2.92
N ASN A 200 -6.03 -3.62 3.05
CA ASN A 200 -6.61 -4.95 3.23
C ASN A 200 -7.44 -5.10 4.51
N ASN A 201 -7.17 -4.27 5.50
CA ASN A 201 -8.00 -4.22 6.73
C ASN A 201 -9.31 -3.45 6.54
N ILE A 202 -9.30 -2.35 5.76
CA ILE A 202 -10.39 -1.38 5.73
C ILE A 202 -11.22 -1.42 4.44
N GLU A 203 -10.77 -2.10 3.38
CA GLU A 203 -11.38 -2.09 2.05
C GLU A 203 -11.81 -3.49 1.62
N ASP A 204 -13.09 -3.68 1.34
CA ASP A 204 -13.66 -4.99 0.98
C ASP A 204 -13.43 -5.38 -0.49
N ARG A 205 -13.02 -4.43 -1.33
CA ARG A 205 -12.71 -4.68 -2.75
C ARG A 205 -11.31 -5.25 -2.99
N ILE A 206 -10.55 -5.59 -1.94
CA ILE A 206 -9.25 -6.22 -2.09
C ILE A 206 -9.43 -7.71 -2.37
N ASN A 207 -8.75 -8.18 -3.42
CA ASN A 207 -8.72 -9.59 -3.82
C ASN A 207 -7.51 -10.33 -3.26
N SER A 208 -6.32 -9.72 -3.33
CA SER A 208 -5.10 -10.25 -2.73
C SER A 208 -4.06 -9.14 -2.53
N VAL A 209 -3.11 -9.39 -1.65
CA VAL A 209 -2.04 -8.46 -1.28
C VAL A 209 -0.67 -9.12 -1.43
N VAL A 210 0.28 -8.39 -2.03
CA VAL A 210 1.70 -8.63 -1.90
C VAL A 210 2.36 -7.43 -1.24
N ALA A 211 2.83 -7.61 -0.01
CA ALA A 211 3.55 -6.60 0.75
C ALA A 211 5.05 -6.94 0.77
N CYS A 212 5.84 -6.18 0.01
CA CYS A 212 7.29 -6.32 -0.04
C CYS A 212 7.93 -5.42 1.01
N VAL A 213 8.68 -5.98 1.94
CA VAL A 213 9.39 -5.29 3.03
C VAL A 213 8.58 -4.16 3.71
N PRO A 214 7.32 -4.42 4.10
CA PRO A 214 6.46 -3.41 4.70
C PRO A 214 6.97 -2.98 6.08
N PRO A 215 7.16 -1.69 6.38
CA PRO A 215 7.39 -1.24 7.75
C PRO A 215 6.14 -1.53 8.59
N LEU A 216 6.30 -2.26 9.70
CA LEU A 216 5.19 -2.73 10.55
C LEU A 216 5.02 -1.86 11.80
N SER A 217 5.91 -2.00 12.79
CA SER A 217 5.82 -1.27 14.05
C SER A 217 6.98 -0.31 14.29
N ARG A 218 8.19 -0.73 13.97
CA ARG A 218 9.41 -0.02 14.36
C ARG A 218 9.47 1.46 13.97
N PRO A 219 9.17 1.86 12.70
CA PRO A 219 9.21 3.27 12.35
C PRO A 219 8.21 4.12 13.14
N PHE A 220 7.08 3.55 13.52
CA PHE A 220 6.02 4.24 14.25
C PHE A 220 6.31 4.34 15.74
N SER A 221 6.89 3.28 16.33
CA SER A 221 7.31 3.29 17.74
C SER A 221 8.51 4.24 17.98
N GLU A 222 9.38 4.42 17.01
CA GLU A 222 10.45 5.41 17.08
C GLU A 222 9.87 6.84 17.12
N ILE A 223 8.80 7.12 16.39
CA ILE A 223 8.09 8.41 16.47
C ILE A 223 7.48 8.61 17.85
N GLU A 224 6.87 7.59 18.44
CA GLU A 224 6.34 7.64 19.80
C GLU A 224 7.44 7.97 20.83
N SER A 225 8.65 7.44 20.64
CA SER A 225 9.80 7.69 21.51
C SER A 225 10.32 9.14 21.48
N LEU A 226 9.90 9.95 20.52
CA LEU A 226 10.31 11.36 20.37
C LEU A 226 9.64 12.31 21.38
N ASN A 227 8.88 11.80 22.33
CA ASN A 227 8.20 12.59 23.36
C ASN A 227 7.21 13.62 22.76
N LEU A 228 6.55 13.24 21.67
CA LEU A 228 5.49 14.02 21.03
C LEU A 228 4.20 13.95 21.87
N SER A 229 3.22 14.79 21.52
CA SER A 229 1.93 14.78 22.23
C SER A 229 1.24 13.41 22.14
N ASN A 230 0.43 13.07 23.14
CA ASN A 230 -0.38 11.85 23.13
C ASN A 230 -1.27 11.73 21.87
N GLU A 231 -1.77 12.86 21.37
CA GLU A 231 -2.55 12.91 20.13
C GLU A 231 -1.74 12.41 18.93
N ILE A 232 -0.48 12.83 18.82
CA ILE A 232 0.41 12.35 17.72
C ILE A 232 0.73 10.86 17.90
N ALA A 233 0.97 10.40 19.11
CA ALA A 233 1.22 8.98 19.39
C ALA A 233 0.04 8.11 18.93
N GLU A 234 -1.20 8.51 19.24
CA GLU A 234 -2.40 7.79 18.76
C GLU A 234 -2.55 7.85 17.23
N LYS A 235 -2.26 8.98 16.60
CA LYS A 235 -2.21 9.09 15.13
C LYS A 235 -1.18 8.12 14.52
N MET A 236 -0.01 7.96 15.14
CA MET A 236 1.02 7.03 14.66
C MET A 236 0.56 5.57 14.78
N LYS A 237 -0.13 5.21 15.86
CA LYS A 237 -0.74 3.88 15.98
C LYS A 237 -1.73 3.61 14.85
N ALA A 238 -2.58 4.58 14.52
CA ALA A 238 -3.58 4.45 13.46
C ALA A 238 -2.99 4.20 12.06
N ILE A 239 -1.75 4.54 11.80
CA ILE A 239 -1.08 4.30 10.51
C ILE A 239 -0.05 3.15 10.55
N SER A 240 0.09 2.47 11.69
CA SER A 240 0.98 1.32 11.83
C SER A 240 0.26 0.03 11.41
N PRO A 241 0.80 -0.72 10.43
CA PRO A 241 0.21 -2.01 10.04
C PRO A 241 0.11 -3.01 11.19
N LEU A 242 0.95 -2.90 12.21
CA LEU A 242 0.94 -3.80 13.36
C LEU A 242 -0.47 -4.00 13.96
N TYR A 243 -1.28 -2.95 13.99
CA TYR A 243 -2.64 -3.00 14.53
C TYR A 243 -3.68 -3.54 13.53
N THR A 244 -3.26 -3.97 12.33
CA THR A 244 -4.15 -4.52 11.29
C THR A 244 -4.06 -6.02 11.12
N ALA A 245 -3.10 -6.70 11.78
CA ALA A 245 -2.80 -8.11 11.54
C ALA A 245 -4.04 -9.00 11.68
N THR A 246 -4.78 -8.89 12.76
CA THR A 246 -5.98 -9.71 13.04
C THR A 246 -7.17 -9.40 12.13
N ASN A 247 -7.16 -8.30 11.42
CA ASN A 247 -8.27 -7.81 10.59
C ASN A 247 -7.97 -7.89 9.08
N GLN A 248 -6.92 -8.58 8.66
CA GLN A 248 -6.66 -8.83 7.24
C GLN A 248 -7.82 -9.62 6.65
N LYS A 249 -8.36 -9.17 5.49
CA LYS A 249 -9.58 -9.71 4.88
C LYS A 249 -9.29 -10.61 3.69
N ALA A 250 -8.34 -10.23 2.86
CA ALA A 250 -7.96 -10.96 1.64
C ALA A 250 -6.60 -11.63 1.81
N PRO A 251 -6.28 -12.66 1.01
CA PRO A 251 -4.99 -13.35 1.00
C PRO A 251 -3.78 -12.43 1.00
N VAL A 252 -2.76 -12.72 1.83
CA VAL A 252 -1.58 -11.87 2.03
C VAL A 252 -0.28 -12.63 1.82
N ALA A 253 0.57 -12.15 0.90
CA ALA A 253 1.98 -12.53 0.82
C ALA A 253 2.86 -11.41 1.39
N MET A 254 3.70 -11.76 2.36
CA MET A 254 4.76 -10.90 2.89
C MET A 254 6.11 -11.41 2.40
N LEU A 255 6.84 -10.56 1.68
CA LEU A 255 8.16 -10.86 1.11
C LEU A 255 9.21 -9.98 1.80
N MET A 256 10.12 -10.59 2.55
CA MET A 256 10.97 -9.91 3.52
C MET A 256 12.45 -10.16 3.24
N GLY A 257 13.31 -9.20 3.60
CA GLY A 257 14.75 -9.41 3.67
C GLY A 257 15.16 -9.88 5.08
N LYS A 258 16.00 -10.93 5.19
CA LYS A 258 16.46 -11.43 6.49
C LYS A 258 17.28 -10.43 7.30
N THR A 259 18.03 -9.57 6.60
CA THR A 259 18.89 -8.56 7.20
C THR A 259 18.37 -7.15 7.03
N ASP A 260 17.04 -7.02 6.87
CA ASP A 260 16.40 -5.71 6.75
C ASP A 260 16.57 -4.93 8.05
N PHE A 261 17.22 -3.75 7.93
CA PHE A 261 17.47 -2.89 9.07
C PHE A 261 16.19 -2.23 9.62
N PHE A 262 15.21 -1.96 8.72
CA PHE A 262 13.98 -1.27 9.10
C PHE A 262 12.93 -2.22 9.70
N ILE A 263 12.97 -3.52 9.31
CA ILE A 263 11.95 -4.48 9.70
C ILE A 263 12.65 -5.75 10.22
N PRO A 264 12.87 -5.88 11.54
CA PRO A 264 13.45 -7.07 12.12
C PRO A 264 12.65 -8.34 11.76
N GLU A 265 13.34 -9.44 11.47
CA GLU A 265 12.72 -10.72 11.12
C GLU A 265 11.66 -11.17 12.15
N GLN A 266 11.95 -10.98 13.44
CA GLN A 266 11.02 -11.35 14.51
C GLN A 266 9.72 -10.55 14.46
N GLU A 267 9.78 -9.28 14.11
CA GLU A 267 8.59 -8.43 13.96
C GLU A 267 7.70 -8.92 12.80
N ALA A 268 8.32 -9.24 11.66
CA ALA A 268 7.59 -9.78 10.52
C ALA A 268 6.94 -11.14 10.83
N ARG A 269 7.61 -12.00 11.59
CA ARG A 269 7.04 -13.29 12.04
C ARG A 269 5.88 -13.09 13.00
N THR A 270 6.03 -12.23 14.00
CA THR A 270 4.95 -11.93 14.96
C THR A 270 3.72 -11.40 14.22
N PHE A 271 3.90 -10.43 13.33
CA PHE A 271 2.78 -9.89 12.54
C PHE A 271 2.11 -10.99 11.69
N TYR A 272 2.89 -11.85 11.05
CA TYR A 272 2.38 -12.96 10.24
C TYR A 272 1.59 -13.96 11.07
N ASP A 273 2.08 -14.31 12.25
CA ASP A 273 1.43 -15.26 13.14
C ASP A 273 0.07 -14.72 13.63
N ASP A 274 -0.05 -13.41 13.83
CA ASP A 274 -1.27 -12.72 14.24
C ASP A 274 -2.33 -12.60 13.11
N ILE A 275 -1.97 -12.81 11.85
CA ILE A 275 -2.94 -12.83 10.74
C ILE A 275 -3.85 -14.06 10.88
N LEU A 276 -5.16 -13.84 10.93
CA LEU A 276 -6.14 -14.90 11.17
C LEU A 276 -6.59 -15.65 9.91
N ILE A 277 -6.46 -15.06 8.72
CA ILE A 277 -6.80 -15.73 7.47
C ILE A 277 -5.81 -16.87 7.19
N GLU A 278 -6.31 -17.99 6.62
CA GLU A 278 -5.48 -19.17 6.33
C GLU A 278 -4.59 -18.98 5.12
N ASP A 279 -5.09 -18.28 4.09
CA ASP A 279 -4.35 -18.05 2.83
C ASP A 279 -3.38 -16.89 3.00
N LYS A 280 -2.25 -17.21 3.61
CA LYS A 280 -1.15 -16.27 3.90
C LYS A 280 0.20 -16.91 3.63
N LYS A 281 1.18 -16.07 3.22
CA LYS A 281 2.56 -16.48 2.94
C LYS A 281 3.54 -15.51 3.57
N LEU A 282 4.58 -16.04 4.21
CA LEU A 282 5.75 -15.27 4.63
C LEU A 282 7.00 -15.91 4.02
N LYS A 283 7.76 -15.13 3.28
CA LYS A 283 9.02 -15.59 2.68
C LYS A 283 10.14 -14.60 2.96
N PHE A 284 11.28 -15.14 3.38
CA PHE A 284 12.51 -14.38 3.61
C PHE A 284 13.54 -14.66 2.53
N TYR A 285 14.23 -13.62 2.10
CA TYR A 285 15.35 -13.66 1.17
C TYR A 285 16.66 -13.28 1.89
N ASP A 286 17.78 -13.80 1.41
CA ASP A 286 19.11 -13.41 1.92
C ASP A 286 19.49 -12.00 1.39
N SER A 287 18.82 -10.99 1.90
CA SER A 287 18.97 -9.59 1.51
C SER A 287 18.54 -8.66 2.65
N GLY A 288 18.86 -7.38 2.51
CA GLY A 288 18.31 -6.31 3.35
C GLY A 288 16.96 -5.80 2.82
N HIS A 289 16.76 -4.49 2.91
CA HIS A 289 15.53 -3.82 2.47
C HIS A 289 15.30 -3.90 0.95
N GLU A 290 16.34 -4.09 0.16
CA GLU A 290 16.25 -4.34 -1.27
C GLU A 290 16.20 -5.85 -1.54
N LEU A 291 15.09 -6.32 -2.10
CA LEU A 291 14.87 -7.74 -2.38
C LEU A 291 15.61 -8.17 -3.67
N PRO A 292 16.16 -9.40 -3.71
CA PRO A 292 16.83 -9.93 -4.89
C PRO A 292 15.82 -10.29 -5.98
N ASN A 293 16.25 -10.38 -7.24
CA ASN A 293 15.36 -10.65 -8.40
C ASN A 293 14.41 -11.85 -8.22
N ALA A 294 14.76 -12.82 -7.39
CA ALA A 294 13.95 -14.00 -7.14
C ALA A 294 12.56 -13.67 -6.56
N TYR A 295 12.37 -12.50 -5.93
CA TYR A 295 11.06 -12.13 -5.40
C TYR A 295 10.03 -11.80 -6.49
N ILE A 296 10.47 -11.47 -7.70
CA ILE A 296 9.60 -11.14 -8.84
C ILE A 296 8.67 -12.31 -9.14
N GLU A 297 9.22 -13.52 -9.21
CA GLU A 297 8.45 -14.75 -9.47
C GLU A 297 7.40 -14.99 -8.37
N ASP A 298 7.75 -14.79 -7.10
CA ASP A 298 6.82 -14.95 -5.99
C ASP A 298 5.66 -13.96 -6.07
N VAL A 299 5.94 -12.69 -6.44
CA VAL A 299 4.91 -11.67 -6.66
C VAL A 299 3.95 -12.10 -7.78
N ILE A 300 4.49 -12.48 -8.94
CA ILE A 300 3.69 -12.84 -10.11
C ILE A 300 2.85 -14.10 -9.84
N ASN A 301 3.44 -15.12 -9.23
CA ASN A 301 2.74 -16.35 -8.88
C ASN A 301 1.59 -16.09 -7.92
N TRP A 302 1.80 -15.26 -6.88
CA TRP A 302 0.76 -14.92 -5.92
C TRP A 302 -0.42 -14.21 -6.59
N ILE A 303 -0.17 -13.16 -7.35
CA ILE A 303 -1.23 -12.41 -8.06
C ILE A 303 -1.97 -13.31 -9.05
N THR A 304 -1.25 -14.15 -9.80
CA THR A 304 -1.85 -15.05 -10.79
C THR A 304 -2.71 -16.13 -10.14
N GLN A 305 -2.26 -16.69 -9.01
CA GLN A 305 -3.01 -17.70 -8.25
C GLN A 305 -4.35 -17.15 -7.75
N HIS A 306 -4.36 -15.93 -7.23
CA HIS A 306 -5.55 -15.30 -6.63
C HIS A 306 -6.46 -14.60 -7.64
N ASN A 307 -6.06 -14.46 -8.89
CA ASN A 307 -6.90 -13.90 -9.95
C ASN A 307 -7.64 -14.98 -10.79
N LYS A 308 -7.64 -16.22 -10.33
CA LYS A 308 -8.43 -17.29 -10.95
C LYS A 308 -9.86 -17.17 -10.42
N LYS A 309 -10.78 -16.77 -11.30
CA LYS A 309 -12.23 -16.89 -11.07
C LYS A 309 -12.68 -18.34 -11.20
#